data_b49b3a0e5876ce7c12d9e3630625b42c
#
_entry.id   b49b3a0e5876ce7c12d9e3630625b42c
#
_cell.length_a   1.000
_cell.length_b   1.000
_cell.length_c   1.000
_cell.angle_alpha   90.00
_cell.angle_beta   90.00
_cell.angle_gamma   90.00
#
_symmetry.space_group_name_H-M   'P 1'
#
loop_
_entity.id
_entity.type
_entity.pdbx_description
1 polymer ?
#
loop_
_entity_poly.entity_id
_entity_poly.type
_entity_poly.pdbx_seq_one_letter_code
_entity_poly.pdbx_strand_id
1 'polypeptide(L)'
;GGNVSLYNESKNKDNLITPINPTPVIGMVGKIDNVEKAISSEWKNIEDEIWLIGSSKSEIKIAASSYLEYFHGEITGRPPKIDLLDEKFCQSFLRNAILNSFVVSSHDISDGGLAIALAESCILSSMGATIELEKNVNRVDNLLFAEGGSRIIFSISKMKQNEWFNYLKQNQINFPSSVFVKKIGYVSSDTLKIKINEKNICNIRVEELTEKFNNSISGYF
;
A
#
# COMPACT_ATOMS: atom_id res chain seq x y z
N GLY A 1 25.28 -15.38 -1.59
CA GLY A 1 25.72 -15.98 -0.34
C GLY A 1 24.81 -15.56 0.79
N GLY A 2 24.68 -16.36 1.81
CA GLY A 2 23.84 -16.08 2.96
C GLY A 2 24.49 -16.60 4.23
N ASN A 3 24.34 -15.86 5.31
CA ASN A 3 24.71 -16.29 6.64
C ASN A 3 23.44 -16.44 7.46
N VAL A 4 23.18 -17.63 7.99
CA VAL A 4 22.01 -17.91 8.81
C VAL A 4 22.45 -18.38 10.17
N SER A 5 22.01 -17.69 11.23
CA SER A 5 22.09 -18.17 12.59
C SER A 5 20.67 -18.51 13.07
N LEU A 6 20.51 -19.74 13.54
CA LEU A 6 19.22 -20.21 14.10
C LEU A 6 19.13 -20.03 15.61
N TYR A 7 20.16 -19.46 16.22
CA TYR A 7 20.19 -19.16 17.64
C TYR A 7 20.41 -17.67 17.85
N ASN A 8 19.44 -17.01 18.46
CA ASN A 8 19.58 -15.63 18.91
C ASN A 8 18.63 -15.36 20.07
N GLU A 9 19.12 -14.65 21.07
CA GLU A 9 18.36 -14.27 22.25
C GLU A 9 18.70 -12.83 22.66
N SER A 10 17.78 -12.18 23.33
CA SER A 10 17.99 -10.88 23.94
C SER A 10 17.66 -10.95 25.43
N LYS A 11 18.30 -10.06 26.22
CA LYS A 11 17.96 -9.86 27.63
C LYS A 11 17.07 -8.62 27.72
N ASN A 12 15.93 -8.77 28.36
CA ASN A 12 15.08 -7.63 28.68
C ASN A 12 15.65 -6.83 29.90
N LYS A 13 14.97 -5.75 30.29
CA LYS A 13 15.36 -4.90 31.43
C LYS A 13 15.45 -5.66 32.76
N ASP A 14 14.76 -6.77 32.88
CA ASP A 14 14.74 -7.63 34.08
C ASP A 14 15.75 -8.78 33.99
N ASN A 15 16.70 -8.73 33.05
CA ASN A 15 17.68 -9.78 32.74
C ASN A 15 17.08 -11.13 32.32
N LEU A 16 15.80 -11.19 32.00
CA LEU A 16 15.18 -12.39 31.47
C LEU A 16 15.62 -12.59 30.01
N ILE A 17 16.08 -13.78 29.69
CA ILE A 17 16.48 -14.17 28.35
C ILE A 17 15.22 -14.54 27.57
N THR A 18 15.02 -13.86 26.44
CA THR A 18 13.94 -14.15 25.51
C THR A 18 14.50 -14.43 24.12
N PRO A 19 14.04 -15.48 23.43
CA PRO A 19 14.42 -15.69 22.06
C PRO A 19 13.88 -14.55 21.19
N ILE A 20 14.65 -14.13 20.19
CA ILE A 20 14.14 -13.19 19.20
C ILE A 20 13.22 -13.92 18.23
N ASN A 21 12.30 -13.17 17.61
CA ASN A 21 11.43 -13.70 16.59
C ASN A 21 12.24 -14.19 15.37
N PRO A 22 11.90 -15.34 14.77
CA PRO A 22 12.58 -15.87 13.60
C PRO A 22 12.21 -15.10 12.33
N THR A 23 12.59 -13.83 12.28
CA THR A 23 12.26 -12.92 11.18
C THR A 23 13.41 -12.88 10.17
N PRO A 24 13.23 -13.42 8.95
CA PRO A 24 14.24 -13.30 7.90
C PRO A 24 14.29 -11.86 7.38
N VAL A 25 15.49 -11.32 7.23
CA VAL A 25 15.72 -10.05 6.55
C VAL A 25 16.34 -10.33 5.19
N ILE A 26 15.66 -9.91 4.12
CA ILE A 26 16.08 -10.14 2.76
C ILE A 26 16.39 -8.80 2.10
N GLY A 27 17.62 -8.61 1.66
CA GLY A 27 18.05 -7.48 0.86
C GLY A 27 18.21 -7.86 -0.61
N MET A 28 17.68 -7.06 -1.51
CA MET A 28 17.83 -7.23 -2.95
C MET A 28 18.33 -5.94 -3.58
N VAL A 29 19.29 -6.05 -4.50
CA VAL A 29 19.80 -4.94 -5.28
C VAL A 29 19.48 -5.19 -6.75
N GLY A 30 18.82 -4.22 -7.37
CA GLY A 30 18.47 -4.24 -8.79
C GLY A 30 19.10 -3.07 -9.54
N LYS A 31 19.28 -3.24 -10.85
CA LYS A 31 19.72 -2.17 -11.76
C LYS A 31 18.52 -1.68 -12.56
N ILE A 32 18.38 -0.37 -12.66
CA ILE A 32 17.44 0.28 -13.58
C ILE A 32 18.23 0.87 -14.77
N ASP A 33 17.82 0.55 -16.00
CA ASP A 33 18.54 0.98 -17.20
C ASP A 33 18.31 2.45 -17.55
N ASN A 34 17.14 2.98 -17.20
CA ASN A 34 16.80 4.40 -17.39
C ASN A 34 16.20 4.97 -16.12
N VAL A 35 16.97 5.83 -15.43
CA VAL A 35 16.53 6.47 -14.18
C VAL A 35 15.30 7.35 -14.33
N GLU A 36 15.05 7.91 -15.52
CA GLU A 36 13.84 8.71 -15.81
C GLU A 36 12.54 7.89 -15.76
N LYS A 37 12.64 6.57 -15.80
CA LYS A 37 11.52 5.65 -15.63
C LYS A 37 11.30 5.25 -14.16
N ALA A 38 12.17 5.68 -13.25
CA ALA A 38 11.94 5.50 -11.83
C ALA A 38 10.79 6.41 -11.37
N ILE A 39 9.87 5.84 -10.62
CA ILE A 39 8.76 6.58 -10.00
C ILE A 39 8.83 6.39 -8.49
N SER A 40 8.24 7.34 -7.75
CA SER A 40 8.14 7.30 -6.29
C SER A 40 6.69 7.01 -5.86
N SER A 41 6.48 6.89 -4.56
CA SER A 41 5.14 6.73 -3.97
C SER A 41 4.40 8.06 -3.75
N GLU A 42 5.07 9.20 -3.87
CA GLU A 42 4.46 10.53 -3.71
C GLU A 42 3.54 10.89 -4.89
N TRP A 43 2.40 11.51 -4.64
CA TRP A 43 1.54 12.06 -5.69
C TRP A 43 2.28 13.14 -6.49
N LYS A 44 1.93 13.31 -7.77
CA LYS A 44 2.64 14.26 -8.65
C LYS A 44 1.84 15.52 -8.95
N ASN A 45 0.54 15.40 -9.23
CA ASN A 45 -0.29 16.56 -9.56
C ASN A 45 -1.69 16.41 -8.97
N ILE A 46 -2.30 17.54 -8.62
CA ILE A 46 -3.73 17.59 -8.28
C ILE A 46 -4.55 17.12 -9.48
N GLU A 47 -5.65 16.40 -9.22
CA GLU A 47 -6.54 15.78 -10.19
C GLU A 47 -5.96 14.56 -10.93
N ASP A 48 -4.75 14.10 -10.63
CA ASP A 48 -4.30 12.79 -11.08
C ASP A 48 -5.22 11.71 -10.49
N GLU A 49 -5.62 10.76 -11.30
CA GLU A 49 -6.51 9.68 -10.85
C GLU A 49 -5.77 8.66 -10.00
N ILE A 50 -6.36 8.26 -8.88
CA ILE A 50 -5.83 7.21 -8.02
C ILE A 50 -6.54 5.89 -8.32
N TRP A 51 -5.74 4.87 -8.59
CA TRP A 51 -6.16 3.53 -8.95
C TRP A 51 -5.63 2.49 -7.97
N LEU A 52 -6.35 1.39 -7.86
CA LEU A 52 -5.99 0.21 -7.08
C LEU A 52 -5.96 -1.01 -7.98
N ILE A 53 -4.82 -1.71 -8.03
CA ILE A 53 -4.73 -3.07 -8.55
C ILE A 53 -4.68 -4.05 -7.41
N GLY A 54 -5.27 -5.23 -7.58
CA GLY A 54 -5.24 -6.28 -6.59
C GLY A 54 -5.79 -7.61 -7.08
N SER A 55 -5.73 -8.62 -6.22
CA SER A 55 -6.27 -9.95 -6.47
C SER A 55 -7.30 -10.35 -5.42
N SER A 56 -8.42 -10.93 -5.87
CA SER A 56 -9.43 -11.53 -4.99
C SER A 56 -9.05 -12.91 -4.44
N LYS A 57 -7.98 -13.53 -4.96
CA LYS A 57 -7.44 -14.81 -4.45
C LYS A 57 -6.46 -14.60 -3.30
N SER A 58 -5.80 -13.46 -3.25
CA SER A 58 -4.95 -13.12 -2.11
C SER A 58 -5.80 -12.69 -0.93
N GLU A 59 -5.50 -13.24 0.23
CA GLU A 59 -6.22 -12.89 1.44
C GLU A 59 -5.82 -11.49 1.92
N ILE A 60 -6.78 -10.77 2.51
CA ILE A 60 -6.60 -9.50 3.18
C ILE A 60 -7.11 -9.68 4.60
N LYS A 61 -6.24 -9.49 5.60
CA LYS A 61 -6.57 -9.77 6.99
C LYS A 61 -6.02 -8.70 7.94
N ILE A 62 -6.75 -8.49 9.03
CA ILE A 62 -6.25 -7.74 10.19
C ILE A 62 -5.35 -8.62 11.07
N ALA A 63 -5.49 -9.95 10.98
CA ALA A 63 -4.65 -10.89 11.71
C ALA A 63 -3.16 -10.69 11.41
N ALA A 64 -2.34 -10.68 12.46
CA ALA A 64 -0.90 -10.42 12.43
C ALA A 64 -0.52 -9.07 11.78
N SER A 65 -1.39 -8.07 11.87
CA SER A 65 -1.19 -6.74 11.29
C SER A 65 -0.73 -5.72 12.34
N SER A 66 -0.12 -4.65 11.86
CA SER A 66 0.23 -3.49 12.69
C SER A 66 -1.01 -2.84 13.34
N TYR A 67 -2.18 -2.91 12.68
CA TYR A 67 -3.44 -2.45 13.27
C TYR A 67 -3.80 -3.24 14.53
N LEU A 68 -3.68 -4.56 14.49
CA LEU A 68 -4.00 -5.43 15.63
C LEU A 68 -3.04 -5.18 16.80
N GLU A 69 -1.75 -5.06 16.51
CA GLU A 69 -0.74 -4.72 17.50
C GLU A 69 -1.01 -3.36 18.16
N TYR A 70 -1.26 -2.34 17.36
CA TYR A 70 -1.45 -0.97 17.85
C TYR A 70 -2.72 -0.82 18.71
N PHE A 71 -3.86 -1.36 18.27
CA PHE A 71 -5.14 -1.16 18.95
C PHE A 71 -5.42 -2.18 20.06
N HIS A 72 -4.86 -3.38 19.96
CA HIS A 72 -5.15 -4.48 20.89
C HIS A 72 -3.92 -4.95 21.67
N GLY A 73 -2.73 -4.46 21.34
CA GLY A 73 -1.48 -4.87 22.00
C GLY A 73 -1.08 -6.31 21.70
N GLU A 74 -1.64 -6.91 20.64
CA GLU A 74 -1.46 -8.32 20.32
C GLU A 74 -0.96 -8.53 18.90
N ILE A 75 0.02 -9.41 18.76
CA ILE A 75 0.44 -9.96 17.45
C ILE A 75 -0.05 -11.40 17.40
N THR A 76 -1.21 -11.63 16.81
CA THR A 76 -1.84 -12.95 16.78
C THR A 76 -2.52 -13.24 15.44
N GLY A 77 -2.78 -14.52 15.20
CA GLY A 77 -3.40 -14.99 13.97
C GLY A 77 -2.38 -15.51 12.95
N ARG A 78 -2.88 -15.86 11.79
CA ARG A 78 -2.05 -16.32 10.67
C ARG A 78 -1.87 -15.22 9.64
N PRO A 79 -0.65 -15.02 9.11
CA PRO A 79 -0.42 -14.13 7.98
C PRO A 79 -1.37 -14.44 6.82
N PRO A 80 -1.78 -13.44 6.04
CA PRO A 80 -2.63 -13.65 4.88
C PRO A 80 -1.92 -14.49 3.83
N LYS A 81 -2.68 -15.37 3.15
CA LYS A 81 -2.16 -16.15 2.03
C LYS A 81 -2.05 -15.27 0.78
N ILE A 82 -0.98 -15.47 0.04
CA ILE A 82 -0.74 -14.81 -1.24
C ILE A 82 -0.91 -15.80 -2.40
N ASP A 83 -1.55 -15.38 -3.48
CA ASP A 83 -1.51 -16.10 -4.77
C ASP A 83 -0.34 -15.56 -5.59
N LEU A 84 0.70 -16.39 -5.74
CA LEU A 84 1.95 -15.98 -6.41
C LEU A 84 1.79 -15.73 -7.91
N LEU A 85 0.80 -16.35 -8.57
CA LEU A 85 0.55 -16.11 -9.99
C LEU A 85 -0.11 -14.77 -10.21
N ASP A 86 -1.11 -14.44 -9.41
CA ASP A 86 -1.77 -13.14 -9.46
C ASP A 86 -0.82 -12.02 -9.03
N GLU A 87 0.02 -12.26 -8.01
CA GLU A 87 1.07 -11.31 -7.59
C GLU A 87 2.03 -10.99 -8.73
N LYS A 88 2.56 -12.03 -9.39
CA LYS A 88 3.43 -11.87 -10.55
C LYS A 88 2.74 -11.10 -11.68
N PHE A 89 1.45 -11.37 -11.91
CA PHE A 89 0.69 -10.65 -12.91
C PHE A 89 0.53 -9.17 -12.56
N CYS A 90 0.09 -8.86 -11.34
CA CYS A 90 -0.07 -7.48 -10.87
C CYS A 90 1.22 -6.67 -11.01
N GLN A 91 2.35 -7.22 -10.55
CA GLN A 91 3.66 -6.59 -10.67
C GLN A 91 4.08 -6.39 -12.13
N SER A 92 3.87 -7.39 -12.99
CA SER A 92 4.27 -7.31 -14.41
C SER A 92 3.42 -6.31 -15.17
N PHE A 93 2.10 -6.30 -14.94
CA PHE A 93 1.18 -5.35 -15.55
C PHE A 93 1.53 -3.92 -15.17
N LEU A 94 1.72 -3.66 -13.86
CA LEU A 94 2.03 -2.33 -13.37
C LEU A 94 3.40 -1.86 -13.85
N ARG A 95 4.42 -2.72 -13.85
CA ARG A 95 5.76 -2.40 -14.41
C ARG A 95 5.68 -1.99 -15.88
N ASN A 96 4.88 -2.70 -16.67
CA ASN A 96 4.69 -2.34 -18.07
C ASN A 96 3.97 -0.99 -18.22
N ALA A 97 2.99 -0.70 -17.36
CA ALA A 97 2.31 0.59 -17.36
C ALA A 97 3.26 1.75 -16.97
N ILE A 98 4.17 1.53 -16.03
CA ILE A 98 5.23 2.48 -15.65
C ILE A 98 6.19 2.72 -16.83
N LEU A 99 6.68 1.65 -17.45
CA LEU A 99 7.60 1.76 -18.60
C LEU A 99 7.00 2.51 -19.77
N ASN A 100 5.67 2.40 -19.98
CA ASN A 100 4.93 3.17 -20.97
C ASN A 100 4.55 4.58 -20.49
N SER A 101 5.00 4.98 -19.31
CA SER A 101 4.78 6.31 -18.73
C SER A 101 3.29 6.67 -18.54
N PHE A 102 2.44 5.69 -18.28
CA PHE A 102 1.05 5.92 -17.87
C PHE A 102 0.98 6.23 -16.38
N VAL A 103 1.70 5.46 -15.58
CA VAL A 103 1.75 5.59 -14.12
C VAL A 103 2.80 6.63 -13.73
N VAL A 104 2.43 7.56 -12.86
CA VAL A 104 3.30 8.65 -12.39
C VAL A 104 3.71 8.53 -10.93
N SER A 105 3.00 7.71 -10.14
CA SER A 105 3.39 7.30 -8.80
C SER A 105 2.84 5.91 -8.48
N SER A 106 3.49 5.18 -7.57
CA SER A 106 3.05 3.85 -7.17
C SER A 106 3.51 3.52 -5.75
N HIS A 107 2.62 2.93 -4.95
CA HIS A 107 2.89 2.50 -3.59
C HIS A 107 2.25 1.13 -3.33
N ASP A 108 3.01 0.19 -2.79
CA ASP A 108 2.46 -1.08 -2.33
C ASP A 108 1.62 -0.89 -1.05
N ILE A 109 0.66 -1.77 -0.86
CA ILE A 109 -0.15 -1.79 0.36
C ILE A 109 0.42 -2.88 1.26
N SER A 110 1.20 -2.46 2.24
CA SER A 110 1.89 -3.30 3.22
C SER A 110 1.41 -3.03 4.64
N ASP A 111 2.30 -2.65 5.54
CA ASP A 111 1.99 -2.40 6.96
C ASP A 111 0.94 -1.30 7.12
N GLY A 112 -0.06 -1.55 7.96
CA GLY A 112 -1.18 -0.64 8.20
C GLY A 112 -2.21 -0.54 7.07
N GLY A 113 -2.05 -1.29 5.98
CA GLY A 113 -3.04 -1.45 4.92
C GLY A 113 -3.25 -0.23 4.04
N LEU A 114 -4.41 -0.18 3.36
CA LEU A 114 -4.75 0.84 2.37
C LEU A 114 -4.73 2.27 2.93
N ALA A 115 -5.24 2.45 4.15
CA ALA A 115 -5.34 3.78 4.74
C ALA A 115 -3.97 4.40 4.99
N ILE A 116 -3.00 3.59 5.44
CA ILE A 116 -1.63 4.05 5.70
C ILE A 116 -0.90 4.31 4.39
N ALA A 117 -0.97 3.44 3.40
CA ALA A 117 -0.36 3.68 2.09
C ALA A 117 -0.88 4.98 1.43
N LEU A 118 -2.17 5.29 1.55
CA LEU A 118 -2.75 6.56 1.10
C LEU A 118 -2.20 7.75 1.89
N ALA A 119 -2.11 7.62 3.22
CA ALA A 119 -1.57 8.67 4.09
C ALA A 119 -0.10 8.97 3.79
N GLU A 120 0.72 7.94 3.62
CA GLU A 120 2.15 8.06 3.28
C GLU A 120 2.34 8.77 1.94
N SER A 121 1.58 8.41 0.91
CA SER A 121 1.62 9.10 -0.38
C SER A 121 1.22 10.59 -0.26
N CYS A 122 0.24 10.90 0.60
CA CYS A 122 -0.15 12.29 0.90
C CYS A 122 0.95 13.04 1.64
N ILE A 123 1.55 12.44 2.67
CA ILE A 123 2.62 13.05 3.47
C ILE A 123 3.83 13.37 2.60
N LEU A 124 4.28 12.39 1.80
CA LEU A 124 5.46 12.54 0.95
C LEU A 124 5.30 13.62 -0.13
N SER A 125 4.08 13.79 -0.64
CA SER A 125 3.78 14.79 -1.68
C SER A 125 3.33 16.14 -1.13
N SER A 126 2.97 16.23 0.15
CA SER A 126 2.25 17.35 0.75
C SER A 126 0.92 17.67 0.04
N MET A 127 0.33 16.67 -0.64
CA MET A 127 -0.96 16.77 -1.34
C MET A 127 -1.95 15.78 -0.74
N GLY A 128 -3.23 16.15 -0.75
CA GLY A 128 -4.31 15.30 -0.28
C GLY A 128 -4.81 14.30 -1.32
N ALA A 129 -5.80 13.51 -0.91
CA ALA A 129 -6.51 12.59 -1.80
C ALA A 129 -7.99 12.53 -1.43
N THR A 130 -8.85 12.39 -2.43
CA THR A 130 -10.26 12.08 -2.24
C THR A 130 -10.52 10.68 -2.76
N ILE A 131 -10.87 9.78 -1.84
CA ILE A 131 -11.01 8.35 -2.08
C ILE A 131 -12.46 7.94 -1.88
N GLU A 132 -12.99 7.16 -2.81
CA GLU A 132 -14.32 6.57 -2.75
C GLU A 132 -14.21 5.05 -2.86
N LEU A 133 -14.65 4.35 -1.81
CA LEU A 133 -14.61 2.90 -1.72
C LEU A 133 -16.01 2.33 -1.60
N GLU A 134 -16.21 1.17 -2.19
CA GLU A 134 -17.42 0.38 -2.00
C GLU A 134 -17.24 -0.59 -0.83
N LYS A 135 -18.26 -0.67 0.02
CA LYS A 135 -18.26 -1.62 1.12
C LYS A 135 -18.65 -3.02 0.63
N ASN A 136 -17.67 -3.80 0.24
CA ASN A 136 -17.85 -5.21 -0.11
C ASN A 136 -17.50 -6.16 1.06
N VAL A 137 -17.24 -5.59 2.25
CA VAL A 137 -16.84 -6.34 3.46
C VAL A 137 -17.65 -5.86 4.66
N ASN A 138 -17.87 -6.75 5.62
CA ASN A 138 -18.70 -6.46 6.80
C ASN A 138 -18.08 -5.41 7.75
N ARG A 139 -16.75 -5.26 7.73
CA ARG A 139 -15.99 -4.39 8.65
C ARG A 139 -15.19 -3.35 7.88
N VAL A 140 -15.34 -2.08 8.29
CA VAL A 140 -14.62 -0.93 7.71
C VAL A 140 -13.12 -0.98 8.01
N ASP A 141 -12.76 -1.37 9.22
CA ASP A 141 -11.36 -1.54 9.62
C ASP A 141 -10.63 -2.58 8.76
N ASN A 142 -11.29 -3.68 8.41
CA ASN A 142 -10.71 -4.68 7.51
C ASN A 142 -10.48 -4.12 6.10
N LEU A 143 -11.36 -3.24 5.60
CA LEU A 143 -11.17 -2.58 4.31
C LEU A 143 -9.97 -1.63 4.30
N LEU A 144 -9.78 -0.88 5.40
CA LEU A 144 -8.81 0.19 5.49
C LEU A 144 -7.44 -0.26 6.00
N PHE A 145 -7.40 -1.15 7.00
CA PHE A 145 -6.19 -1.47 7.76
C PHE A 145 -5.74 -2.93 7.61
N ALA A 146 -6.50 -3.78 6.92
CA ALA A 146 -6.03 -5.14 6.68
C ALA A 146 -4.82 -5.16 5.75
N GLU A 147 -3.88 -6.02 6.10
CA GLU A 147 -2.66 -6.27 5.35
C GLU A 147 -2.82 -7.49 4.45
N GLY A 148 -1.99 -7.61 3.43
CA GLY A 148 -2.01 -8.73 2.50
C GLY A 148 -1.46 -8.36 1.14
N GLY A 149 -0.97 -9.38 0.43
CA GLY A 149 -0.29 -9.21 -0.84
C GLY A 149 -1.18 -8.86 -2.03
N SER A 150 -0.53 -8.64 -3.15
CA SER A 150 -1.15 -8.37 -4.46
C SER A 150 -1.99 -7.09 -4.50
N ARG A 151 -1.68 -6.08 -3.70
CA ARG A 151 -2.39 -4.80 -3.73
C ARG A 151 -1.41 -3.64 -3.87
N ILE A 152 -1.66 -2.78 -4.84
CA ILE A 152 -0.82 -1.61 -5.10
C ILE A 152 -1.74 -0.44 -5.46
N ILE A 153 -1.53 0.73 -4.84
CA ILE A 153 -2.12 1.99 -5.29
C ILE A 153 -1.16 2.68 -6.25
N PHE A 154 -1.71 3.36 -7.23
CA PHE A 154 -0.92 4.11 -8.20
C PHE A 154 -1.72 5.28 -8.77
N SER A 155 -1.02 6.28 -9.31
CA SER A 155 -1.69 7.41 -9.93
C SER A 155 -1.40 7.50 -11.42
N ILE A 156 -2.41 7.99 -12.13
CA ILE A 156 -2.42 8.24 -13.58
C ILE A 156 -2.58 9.73 -13.81
N SER A 157 -1.67 10.32 -14.58
CA SER A 157 -1.77 11.72 -14.95
C SER A 157 -3.12 12.04 -15.62
N LYS A 158 -3.76 13.12 -15.19
CA LYS A 158 -4.99 13.62 -15.82
C LYS A 158 -4.88 13.74 -17.34
N MET A 159 -3.72 14.13 -17.84
CA MET A 159 -3.49 14.29 -19.28
C MET A 159 -3.44 12.96 -20.04
N LYS A 160 -3.18 11.84 -19.35
CA LYS A 160 -3.03 10.51 -19.95
C LYS A 160 -4.22 9.57 -19.72
N GLN A 161 -5.30 10.06 -19.15
CA GLN A 161 -6.47 9.23 -18.82
C GLN A 161 -6.99 8.44 -20.03
N ASN A 162 -7.16 9.07 -21.18
CA ASN A 162 -7.67 8.39 -22.38
C ASN A 162 -6.73 7.30 -22.89
N GLU A 163 -5.43 7.57 -22.88
CA GLU A 163 -4.41 6.58 -23.26
C GLU A 163 -4.39 5.41 -22.28
N TRP A 164 -4.49 5.71 -20.98
CA TRP A 164 -4.60 4.71 -19.93
C TRP A 164 -5.82 3.80 -20.08
N PHE A 165 -7.01 4.37 -20.34
CA PHE A 165 -8.22 3.59 -20.57
C PHE A 165 -8.08 2.66 -21.78
N ASN A 166 -7.47 3.13 -22.86
CA ASN A 166 -7.21 2.31 -24.04
C ASN A 166 -6.23 1.18 -23.71
N TYR A 167 -5.16 1.47 -22.99
CA TYR A 167 -4.19 0.49 -22.54
C TYR A 167 -4.84 -0.57 -21.64
N LEU A 168 -5.64 -0.14 -20.67
CA LEU A 168 -6.36 -1.05 -19.77
C LEU A 168 -7.31 -1.95 -20.55
N LYS A 169 -8.11 -1.41 -21.45
CA LYS A 169 -9.05 -2.15 -22.29
C LYS A 169 -8.37 -3.20 -23.17
N GLN A 170 -7.23 -2.85 -23.78
CA GLN A 170 -6.46 -3.77 -24.61
C GLN A 170 -5.86 -4.93 -23.82
N ASN A 171 -5.47 -4.68 -22.58
CA ASN A 171 -4.84 -5.69 -21.72
C ASN A 171 -5.86 -6.51 -20.92
N GLN A 172 -7.08 -6.02 -20.75
CA GLN A 172 -8.10 -6.64 -19.88
C GLN A 172 -8.44 -8.08 -20.30
N ILE A 173 -8.34 -8.40 -21.57
CA ILE A 173 -8.59 -9.78 -22.08
C ILE A 173 -7.61 -10.81 -21.51
N ASN A 174 -6.43 -10.36 -21.08
CA ASN A 174 -5.37 -11.20 -20.52
C ASN A 174 -5.40 -11.25 -18.99
N PHE A 175 -6.33 -10.54 -18.35
CA PHE A 175 -6.38 -10.51 -16.89
C PHE A 175 -6.88 -11.84 -16.35
N PRO A 176 -6.19 -12.39 -15.32
CA PRO A 176 -6.81 -13.44 -14.51
C PRO A 176 -8.14 -12.94 -13.97
N SER A 177 -9.16 -13.79 -13.94
CA SER A 177 -10.50 -13.42 -13.44
C SER A 177 -10.52 -12.92 -12.00
N SER A 178 -9.47 -13.23 -11.25
CA SER A 178 -9.26 -12.82 -9.87
C SER A 178 -8.60 -11.44 -9.74
N VAL A 179 -7.95 -10.93 -10.79
CA VAL A 179 -7.26 -9.63 -10.76
C VAL A 179 -8.21 -8.51 -11.14
N PHE A 180 -8.18 -7.45 -10.39
CA PHE A 180 -8.94 -6.23 -10.65
C PHE A 180 -8.04 -5.01 -10.72
N VAL A 181 -8.41 -4.06 -11.56
CA VAL A 181 -7.85 -2.70 -11.62
C VAL A 181 -9.02 -1.75 -11.59
N LYS A 182 -9.08 -0.89 -10.59
CA LYS A 182 -10.20 0.04 -10.42
C LYS A 182 -9.72 1.42 -9.98
N LYS A 183 -10.38 2.45 -10.48
CA LYS A 183 -10.24 3.80 -9.97
C LYS A 183 -10.88 3.87 -8.58
N ILE A 184 -10.17 4.46 -7.63
CA ILE A 184 -10.64 4.65 -6.26
C ILE A 184 -10.71 6.12 -5.84
N GLY A 185 -10.20 7.04 -6.66
CA GLY A 185 -10.24 8.46 -6.32
C GLY A 185 -9.36 9.32 -7.19
N TYR A 186 -8.97 10.45 -6.63
CA TYR A 186 -8.08 11.43 -7.27
C TYR A 186 -7.28 12.21 -6.23
N VAL A 187 -6.14 12.73 -6.65
CA VAL A 187 -5.28 13.61 -5.84
C VAL A 187 -5.97 14.95 -5.63
N SER A 188 -6.01 15.42 -4.40
CA SER A 188 -6.59 16.72 -4.00
C SER A 188 -5.55 17.63 -3.35
N SER A 189 -5.95 18.82 -2.87
CA SER A 189 -4.99 19.82 -2.41
C SER A 189 -4.29 19.45 -1.09
N ASP A 190 -5.03 19.33 0.02
CA ASP A 190 -4.43 19.38 1.36
C ASP A 190 -5.07 18.44 2.38
N THR A 191 -6.03 17.63 1.95
CA THR A 191 -6.85 16.81 2.85
C THR A 191 -6.99 15.39 2.31
N LEU A 192 -6.71 14.40 3.14
CA LEU A 192 -7.06 13.01 2.87
C LEU A 192 -8.52 12.79 3.30
N LYS A 193 -9.39 12.58 2.29
CA LYS A 193 -10.80 12.22 2.47
C LYS A 193 -11.05 10.81 2.01
N ILE A 194 -11.63 9.99 2.87
CA ILE A 194 -12.05 8.62 2.51
C ILE A 194 -13.54 8.49 2.76
N LYS A 195 -14.29 8.17 1.71
CA LYS A 195 -15.71 7.83 1.75
C LYS A 195 -15.88 6.34 1.49
N ILE A 196 -16.85 5.76 2.19
CA ILE A 196 -17.29 4.38 1.97
C ILE A 196 -18.81 4.42 1.78
N ASN A 197 -19.30 4.00 0.61
CA ASN A 197 -20.69 4.10 0.22
C ASN A 197 -21.25 5.52 0.51
N GLU A 198 -20.56 6.54 -0.01
CA GLU A 198 -20.89 7.97 0.14
C GLU A 198 -20.75 8.53 1.57
N LYS A 199 -20.61 7.68 2.59
CA LYS A 199 -20.40 8.10 3.96
C LYS A 199 -18.96 8.51 4.20
N ASN A 200 -18.74 9.72 4.71
CA ASN A 200 -17.41 10.20 5.08
C ASN A 200 -16.89 9.45 6.32
N ILE A 201 -15.78 8.73 6.16
CA ILE A 201 -15.13 7.93 7.20
C ILE A 201 -13.86 8.61 7.72
N CYS A 202 -13.12 9.27 6.84
CA CYS A 202 -11.90 9.98 7.19
C CYS A 202 -11.90 11.35 6.51
N ASN A 203 -11.42 12.36 7.23
CA ASN A 203 -11.23 13.72 6.73
C ASN A 203 -10.15 14.40 7.56
N ILE A 204 -8.88 14.25 7.17
CA ILE A 204 -7.71 14.67 7.93
C ILE A 204 -6.84 15.55 7.03
N ARG A 205 -6.34 16.67 7.54
CA ARG A 205 -5.38 17.51 6.81
C ARG A 205 -4.04 16.82 6.71
N VAL A 206 -3.38 16.97 5.57
CA VAL A 206 -2.06 16.38 5.32
C VAL A 206 -1.01 16.92 6.29
N GLU A 207 -1.11 18.19 6.67
CA GLU A 207 -0.27 18.81 7.69
C GLU A 207 -0.35 18.05 9.03
N GLU A 208 -1.55 17.70 9.47
CA GLU A 208 -1.77 16.94 10.72
C GLU A 208 -1.18 15.52 10.62
N LEU A 209 -1.33 14.86 9.47
CA LEU A 209 -0.71 13.55 9.23
C LEU A 209 0.82 13.65 9.28
N THR A 210 1.39 14.68 8.64
CA THR A 210 2.83 14.91 8.59
C THR A 210 3.41 15.20 9.97
N GLU A 211 2.71 15.99 10.79
CA GLU A 211 3.12 16.26 12.16
C GLU A 211 3.16 14.97 13.00
N LYS A 212 2.11 14.16 12.93
CA LYS A 212 2.06 12.88 13.65
C LYS A 212 3.15 11.91 13.18
N PHE A 213 3.39 11.83 11.88
CA PHE A 213 4.43 10.97 11.30
C PHE A 213 5.83 11.40 11.77
N ASN A 214 6.16 12.68 11.68
CA ASN A 214 7.48 13.19 12.05
C ASN A 214 7.76 13.14 13.56
N ASN A 215 6.72 13.27 14.39
CA ASN A 215 6.86 13.27 15.85
C ASN A 215 6.65 11.89 16.48
N SER A 216 6.41 10.85 15.68
CA SER A 216 6.15 9.50 16.20
C SER A 216 7.30 8.92 17.03
N ILE A 217 8.54 9.22 16.67
CA ILE A 217 9.74 8.72 17.38
C ILE A 217 10.16 9.67 18.50
N SER A 218 9.98 10.98 18.35
CA SER A 218 10.41 11.97 19.35
C SER A 218 9.65 11.86 20.68
N GLY A 219 8.49 11.24 20.71
CA GLY A 219 7.73 10.97 21.93
C GLY A 219 8.29 9.82 22.81
N TYR A 220 9.33 9.10 22.33
CA TYR A 220 9.98 8.03 23.06
C TYR A 220 11.32 8.44 23.70
N PHE A 221 11.77 9.65 23.46
CA PHE A 221 12.97 10.26 24.03
C PHE A 221 12.61 11.51 24.83
#